data_f6105a42d1b7fb7689fd1e2756609953
#
_entry.id   f6105a42d1b7fb7689fd1e2756609953
#
_cell.length_a   1.000
_cell.length_b   1.000
_cell.length_c   1.000
_cell.angle_alpha   90.00
_cell.angle_beta   90.00
_cell.angle_gamma   90.00
#
_symmetry.space_group_name_H-M   'P 1'
#
loop_
_entity.id
_entity.type
_entity.pdbx_description
1 polymer ?
#
loop_
_entity_poly.entity_id
_entity_poly.type
_entity_poly.pdbx_seq_one_letter_code
_entity_poly.pdbx_strand_id
1 'polypeptide(L)'
;MAIPISYNIRNLRLRKGLTVMTALGIALTVTTAIFLMALVAGLDRAFVSSGSNLNVLVLRKGSEAELSGGFDATLFPTLKTLPGIAKDSHGEPMASGEWVVVIVLPRKDGTGEVNVTVRGMMPDGLEMRQLPGAKGKPSVALAEGRWFQPGQREVVVSKSVRDRFAQANIGDSMQFGKGSWKVVGVFDAGGSAYESEVWGDVNQMASDFDRQGGFASAYLRATDPVSAEALKNRVSDDQRLKLEGMLENEYYAKQTRSGTPIKVIGWVVGVIMAIGSIFAAMNTMYAAVAYRGREIATLRVIGFSRPAILTSFVLESLLLALLGALVGILLMLPFNGMQTGTSNAVTFSEVVFALRITPVVASRAIIFALIMGFVGGLAPAWHAARQNILAALRG
;
A
#
# COMPACT_ATOMS: atom_id res chain seq x y z
N MET A 1 -13.47 38.92 26.91
CA MET A 1 -12.98 39.30 25.57
C MET A 1 -12.08 38.19 25.02
N ALA A 2 -12.24 37.80 23.74
CA ALA A 2 -11.34 36.84 23.09
C ALA A 2 -10.16 37.59 22.43
N ILE A 3 -8.97 36.99 22.45
CA ILE A 3 -7.81 37.56 21.77
C ILE A 3 -7.96 37.30 20.25
N PRO A 4 -7.84 38.31 19.38
CA PRO A 4 -8.01 38.13 17.93
C PRO A 4 -6.96 37.18 17.34
N ILE A 5 -7.36 36.33 16.38
CA ILE A 5 -6.45 35.38 15.68
C ILE A 5 -5.32 36.12 14.97
N SER A 6 -5.59 37.34 14.46
CA SER A 6 -4.58 38.22 13.81
C SER A 6 -3.39 38.52 14.73
N TYR A 7 -3.60 38.55 16.06
CA TYR A 7 -2.53 38.73 17.04
C TYR A 7 -1.60 37.48 17.06
N ASN A 8 -2.14 36.30 17.04
CA ASN A 8 -1.36 35.06 17.01
C ASN A 8 -0.56 34.93 15.69
N ILE A 9 -1.16 35.26 14.53
CA ILE A 9 -0.47 35.24 13.24
C ILE A 9 0.67 36.26 13.20
N ARG A 10 0.44 37.45 13.72
CA ARG A 10 1.47 38.52 13.82
C ARG A 10 2.65 38.07 14.69
N ASN A 11 2.38 37.40 15.81
CA ASN A 11 3.43 36.91 16.70
C ASN A 11 4.29 35.83 16.05
N LEU A 12 3.69 34.89 15.32
CA LEU A 12 4.43 33.89 14.53
C LEU A 12 5.36 34.55 13.50
N ARG A 13 4.90 35.62 12.84
CA ARG A 13 5.72 36.38 11.86
C ARG A 13 6.88 37.13 12.52
N LEU A 14 6.71 37.68 13.71
CA LEU A 14 7.75 38.42 14.43
C LEU A 14 8.89 37.52 14.91
N ARG A 15 8.60 36.23 15.20
CA ARG A 15 9.58 35.25 15.73
C ARG A 15 9.91 34.17 14.68
N LYS A 16 10.30 34.61 13.49
CA LYS A 16 10.53 33.72 12.33
C LYS A 16 11.43 32.51 12.67
N GLY A 17 12.56 32.74 13.37
CA GLY A 17 13.50 31.66 13.69
C GLY A 17 12.87 30.54 14.53
N LEU A 18 12.24 30.90 15.66
CA LEU A 18 11.60 29.92 16.55
C LEU A 18 10.40 29.23 15.86
N THR A 19 9.60 29.99 15.14
CA THR A 19 8.46 29.49 14.35
C THR A 19 8.92 28.46 13.31
N VAL A 20 9.96 28.79 12.54
CA VAL A 20 10.50 27.90 11.51
C VAL A 20 11.10 26.64 12.14
N MET A 21 11.90 26.75 13.20
CA MET A 21 12.48 25.58 13.85
C MET A 21 11.40 24.64 14.41
N THR A 22 10.37 25.18 15.07
CA THR A 22 9.26 24.37 15.60
C THR A 22 8.45 23.74 14.47
N ALA A 23 8.12 24.52 13.44
CA ALA A 23 7.38 24.03 12.29
C ALA A 23 8.17 22.95 11.52
N LEU A 24 9.49 23.07 11.38
CA LEU A 24 10.34 22.05 10.76
C LEU A 24 10.40 20.75 11.61
N GLY A 25 10.49 20.86 12.94
CA GLY A 25 10.44 19.69 13.80
C GLY A 25 9.13 18.91 13.65
N ILE A 26 8.00 19.62 13.63
CA ILE A 26 6.68 19.03 13.38
C ILE A 26 6.60 18.49 11.95
N ALA A 27 7.10 19.24 10.96
CA ALA A 27 7.09 18.84 9.56
C ALA A 27 7.83 17.51 9.34
N LEU A 28 9.01 17.34 9.95
CA LEU A 28 9.79 16.11 9.84
C LEU A 28 9.02 14.89 10.39
N THR A 29 8.38 15.05 11.55
CA THR A 29 7.53 14.00 12.15
C THR A 29 6.33 13.68 11.27
N VAL A 30 5.68 14.70 10.72
CA VAL A 30 4.52 14.54 9.84
C VAL A 30 4.95 13.90 8.50
N THR A 31 6.09 14.30 7.95
CA THR A 31 6.67 13.71 6.72
C THR A 31 6.87 12.20 6.90
N THR A 32 7.49 11.79 8.02
CA THR A 32 7.68 10.37 8.32
C THR A 32 6.35 9.64 8.51
N ALA A 33 5.38 10.25 9.20
CA ALA A 33 4.05 9.67 9.37
C ALA A 33 3.34 9.50 8.01
N ILE A 34 3.42 10.50 7.11
CA ILE A 34 2.85 10.41 5.76
C ILE A 34 3.54 9.31 4.96
N PHE A 35 4.86 9.19 5.03
CA PHE A 35 5.61 8.14 4.34
C PHE A 35 5.11 6.76 4.76
N LEU A 36 4.99 6.49 6.05
CA LEU A 36 4.50 5.21 6.57
C LEU A 36 3.03 4.95 6.18
N MET A 37 2.17 5.97 6.25
CA MET A 37 0.78 5.85 5.82
C MET A 37 0.66 5.63 4.31
N ALA A 38 1.48 6.31 3.50
CA ALA A 38 1.50 6.17 2.05
C ALA A 38 2.01 4.81 1.60
N LEU A 39 2.99 4.25 2.32
CA LEU A 39 3.51 2.91 2.11
C LEU A 39 2.42 1.86 2.38
N VAL A 40 1.73 1.96 3.50
CA VAL A 40 0.60 1.07 3.82
C VAL A 40 -0.54 1.23 2.83
N ALA A 41 -0.90 2.45 2.46
CA ALA A 41 -1.98 2.72 1.49
C ALA A 41 -1.63 2.20 0.09
N GLY A 42 -0.37 2.26 -0.32
CA GLY A 42 0.13 1.70 -1.57
C GLY A 42 0.04 0.18 -1.59
N LEU A 43 0.50 -0.47 -0.53
CA LEU A 43 0.45 -1.92 -0.37
C LEU A 43 -0.99 -2.44 -0.33
N ASP A 44 -1.85 -1.83 0.49
CA ASP A 44 -3.28 -2.19 0.57
C ASP A 44 -3.95 -2.06 -0.80
N ARG A 45 -3.63 -1.00 -1.55
CA ARG A 45 -4.20 -0.82 -2.89
C ARG A 45 -3.71 -1.88 -3.87
N ALA A 46 -2.43 -2.25 -3.84
CA ALA A 46 -1.90 -3.30 -4.71
C ALA A 46 -2.70 -4.60 -4.56
N PHE A 47 -2.99 -5.01 -3.34
CA PHE A 47 -3.77 -6.21 -3.09
C PHE A 47 -5.27 -6.03 -3.35
N VAL A 48 -5.88 -4.92 -2.89
CA VAL A 48 -7.33 -4.67 -3.09
C VAL A 48 -7.68 -4.43 -4.56
N SER A 49 -6.73 -3.92 -5.37
CA SER A 49 -6.94 -3.77 -6.82
C SER A 49 -6.71 -5.06 -7.59
N SER A 50 -6.17 -6.10 -6.94
CA SER A 50 -5.93 -7.41 -7.54
C SER A 50 -7.16 -8.29 -7.41
N GLY A 51 -7.36 -9.10 -8.42
CA GLY A 51 -8.43 -10.08 -8.42
C GLY A 51 -9.81 -9.53 -8.77
N SER A 52 -10.63 -10.43 -9.23
CA SER A 52 -12.03 -10.20 -9.59
C SER A 52 -12.94 -10.94 -8.62
N ASN A 53 -14.08 -10.36 -8.29
CA ASN A 53 -15.16 -11.05 -7.56
C ASN A 53 -15.92 -12.07 -8.43
N LEU A 54 -15.60 -12.15 -9.72
CA LEU A 54 -16.14 -13.14 -10.63
C LEU A 54 -15.20 -14.33 -10.86
N ASN A 55 -13.95 -14.25 -10.42
CA ASN A 55 -13.00 -15.35 -10.50
C ASN A 55 -12.98 -16.11 -9.19
N VAL A 56 -13.16 -17.41 -9.27
CA VAL A 56 -12.99 -18.36 -8.16
C VAL A 56 -11.62 -18.99 -8.29
N LEU A 57 -10.76 -18.72 -7.33
CA LEU A 57 -9.47 -19.39 -7.17
C LEU A 57 -9.69 -20.69 -6.42
N VAL A 58 -9.18 -21.77 -6.99
CA VAL A 58 -9.24 -23.10 -6.42
C VAL A 58 -7.83 -23.52 -6.00
N LEU A 59 -7.69 -23.85 -4.73
CA LEU A 59 -6.45 -24.34 -4.12
C LEU A 59 -6.65 -25.72 -3.49
N ARG A 60 -5.55 -26.41 -3.23
CA ARG A 60 -5.59 -27.58 -2.36
C ARG A 60 -6.06 -27.17 -0.96
N LYS A 61 -6.95 -27.94 -0.35
CA LYS A 61 -7.50 -27.68 0.99
C LYS A 61 -6.37 -27.53 2.03
N GLY A 62 -6.41 -26.43 2.77
CA GLY A 62 -5.40 -26.07 3.76
C GLY A 62 -4.16 -25.35 3.19
N SER A 63 -4.14 -25.00 1.90
CA SER A 63 -3.09 -24.17 1.33
C SER A 63 -3.42 -22.70 1.51
N GLU A 64 -2.47 -21.90 2.03
CA GLU A 64 -2.64 -20.46 2.22
C GLU A 64 -2.23 -19.64 0.99
N ALA A 65 -1.44 -20.25 0.09
CA ALA A 65 -0.97 -19.61 -1.14
C ALA A 65 -0.84 -20.61 -2.29
N GLU A 66 -0.88 -20.11 -3.52
CA GLU A 66 -0.66 -20.89 -4.74
C GLU A 66 0.69 -21.61 -4.74
N LEU A 67 1.72 -20.97 -4.18
CA LEU A 67 3.08 -21.54 -4.09
C LEU A 67 3.16 -22.78 -3.20
N SER A 68 2.35 -22.86 -2.14
CA SER A 68 2.35 -23.96 -1.16
C SER A 68 1.35 -25.05 -1.50
N GLY A 69 0.54 -24.84 -2.55
CA GLY A 69 -0.50 -25.74 -3.00
C GLY A 69 -0.09 -26.59 -4.19
N GLY A 70 -0.98 -27.51 -4.52
CA GLY A 70 -0.90 -28.29 -5.74
C GLY A 70 -1.93 -29.41 -5.71
N PHE A 71 -2.52 -29.70 -6.86
CA PHE A 71 -3.48 -30.79 -7.04
C PHE A 71 -3.25 -31.46 -8.40
N ASP A 72 -3.70 -32.70 -8.50
CA ASP A 72 -3.53 -33.52 -9.70
C ASP A 72 -4.34 -32.95 -10.88
N ALA A 73 -3.71 -32.91 -12.07
CA ALA A 73 -4.34 -32.41 -13.29
C ALA A 73 -5.60 -33.20 -13.70
N THR A 74 -5.75 -34.44 -13.24
CA THR A 74 -6.94 -35.26 -13.50
C THR A 74 -8.22 -34.69 -12.87
N LEU A 75 -8.12 -33.82 -11.86
CA LEU A 75 -9.24 -33.12 -11.25
C LEU A 75 -9.72 -31.92 -12.06
N PHE A 76 -8.87 -31.36 -12.92
CA PHE A 76 -9.18 -30.14 -13.67
C PHE A 76 -10.37 -30.28 -14.64
N PRO A 77 -10.54 -31.40 -15.41
CA PRO A 77 -11.73 -31.60 -16.22
C PRO A 77 -13.02 -31.57 -15.39
N THR A 78 -13.00 -32.14 -14.17
CA THR A 78 -14.17 -32.12 -13.28
C THR A 78 -14.49 -30.68 -12.84
N LEU A 79 -13.49 -29.86 -12.57
CA LEU A 79 -13.71 -28.44 -12.25
C LEU A 79 -14.36 -27.68 -13.41
N LYS A 80 -13.96 -27.95 -14.65
CA LYS A 80 -14.54 -27.34 -15.86
C LYS A 80 -16.04 -27.65 -16.07
N THR A 81 -16.51 -28.76 -15.53
CA THR A 81 -17.93 -29.19 -15.66
C THR A 81 -18.85 -28.59 -14.63
N LEU A 82 -18.35 -27.83 -13.66
CA LEU A 82 -19.17 -27.23 -12.63
C LEU A 82 -20.12 -26.16 -13.22
N PRO A 83 -21.41 -26.17 -12.82
CA PRO A 83 -22.37 -25.20 -13.33
C PRO A 83 -22.09 -23.80 -12.77
N GLY A 84 -22.32 -22.77 -13.60
CA GLY A 84 -22.12 -21.35 -13.26
C GLY A 84 -20.80 -20.78 -13.76
N ILE A 85 -19.98 -21.56 -14.47
CA ILE A 85 -18.78 -21.07 -15.16
C ILE A 85 -19.23 -20.33 -16.43
N ALA A 86 -18.65 -19.16 -16.63
CA ALA A 86 -18.81 -18.38 -17.87
C ALA A 86 -18.16 -19.13 -19.04
N LYS A 87 -18.66 -18.88 -20.23
CA LYS A 87 -18.12 -19.47 -21.46
C LYS A 87 -17.32 -18.42 -22.23
N ASP A 88 -16.27 -18.87 -22.89
CA ASP A 88 -15.50 -18.08 -23.82
C ASP A 88 -16.27 -17.83 -25.15
N SER A 89 -15.62 -17.17 -26.10
CA SER A 89 -16.18 -16.91 -27.44
C SER A 89 -16.44 -18.19 -28.27
N HIS A 90 -15.84 -19.33 -27.90
CA HIS A 90 -16.00 -20.64 -28.56
C HIS A 90 -17.04 -21.52 -27.86
N GLY A 91 -17.64 -21.04 -26.76
CA GLY A 91 -18.63 -21.78 -25.97
C GLY A 91 -18.04 -22.73 -24.93
N GLU A 92 -16.71 -22.73 -24.75
CA GLU A 92 -16.01 -23.54 -23.77
C GLU A 92 -16.01 -22.86 -22.38
N PRO A 93 -16.01 -23.64 -21.27
CA PRO A 93 -15.94 -23.09 -19.92
C PRO A 93 -14.63 -22.36 -19.69
N MET A 94 -14.70 -21.09 -19.27
CA MET A 94 -13.52 -20.28 -18.92
C MET A 94 -12.88 -20.77 -17.62
N ALA A 95 -11.86 -21.62 -17.76
CA ALA A 95 -11.12 -22.20 -16.64
C ALA A 95 -9.64 -22.30 -17.00
N SER A 96 -8.75 -21.93 -16.08
CA SER A 96 -7.30 -21.98 -16.24
C SER A 96 -6.65 -22.76 -15.10
N GLY A 97 -5.90 -23.83 -15.44
CA GLY A 97 -4.94 -24.42 -14.52
C GLY A 97 -3.65 -23.61 -14.57
N GLU A 98 -3.07 -23.31 -13.41
CA GLU A 98 -1.91 -22.43 -13.32
C GLU A 98 -0.79 -23.04 -12.46
N TRP A 99 0.44 -22.73 -12.83
CA TRP A 99 1.62 -22.94 -12.00
C TRP A 99 2.20 -21.62 -11.57
N VAL A 100 2.54 -21.52 -10.29
CA VAL A 100 3.24 -20.37 -9.73
C VAL A 100 4.57 -20.85 -9.16
N VAL A 101 5.65 -20.21 -9.57
CA VAL A 101 7.02 -20.48 -9.10
C VAL A 101 7.70 -19.15 -8.78
N VAL A 102 8.75 -19.22 -7.97
CA VAL A 102 9.58 -18.06 -7.66
C VAL A 102 10.96 -18.28 -8.25
N ILE A 103 11.45 -17.28 -8.96
CA ILE A 103 12.80 -17.24 -9.51
C ILE A 103 13.56 -16.08 -8.91
N VAL A 104 14.90 -16.14 -8.99
CA VAL A 104 15.78 -15.07 -8.53
C VAL A 104 16.24 -14.25 -9.75
N LEU A 105 16.01 -12.95 -9.71
CA LEU A 105 16.43 -12.04 -10.76
C LEU A 105 17.35 -10.94 -10.22
N PRO A 106 18.45 -10.62 -10.92
CA PRO A 106 19.33 -9.53 -10.55
C PRO A 106 18.68 -8.17 -10.86
N ARG A 107 18.79 -7.22 -9.94
CA ARG A 107 18.35 -5.84 -10.15
C ARG A 107 19.27 -5.11 -11.16
N LYS A 108 18.69 -4.21 -11.95
CA LYS A 108 19.44 -3.34 -12.89
C LYS A 108 20.44 -2.41 -12.19
N ASP A 109 20.11 -1.97 -10.99
CA ASP A 109 20.94 -1.05 -10.20
C ASP A 109 22.10 -1.73 -9.45
N GLY A 110 22.24 -3.04 -9.56
CA GLY A 110 23.28 -3.81 -8.88
C GLY A 110 23.10 -3.97 -7.38
N THR A 111 21.95 -3.62 -6.82
CA THR A 111 21.66 -3.70 -5.36
C THR A 111 21.40 -5.12 -4.87
N GLY A 112 21.55 -6.13 -5.72
CA GLY A 112 21.42 -7.55 -5.38
C GLY A 112 20.38 -8.29 -6.22
N GLU A 113 19.98 -9.44 -5.71
CA GLU A 113 19.02 -10.35 -6.34
C GLU A 113 17.71 -10.38 -5.54
N VAL A 114 16.61 -10.58 -6.24
CA VAL A 114 15.28 -10.57 -5.64
C VAL A 114 14.42 -11.71 -6.19
N ASN A 115 13.59 -12.25 -5.32
CA ASN A 115 12.60 -13.25 -5.66
C ASN A 115 11.44 -12.64 -6.45
N VAL A 116 11.22 -13.09 -7.67
CA VAL A 116 10.16 -12.66 -8.59
C VAL A 116 9.22 -13.82 -8.87
N THR A 117 7.93 -13.57 -8.83
CA THR A 117 6.90 -14.57 -9.15
C THR A 117 6.83 -14.75 -10.67
N VAL A 118 6.89 -16.01 -11.11
CA VAL A 118 6.61 -16.41 -12.49
C VAL A 118 5.35 -17.27 -12.47
N ARG A 119 4.41 -16.91 -13.31
CA ARG A 119 3.11 -17.59 -13.44
C ARG A 119 2.98 -18.23 -14.82
N GLY A 120 2.80 -19.54 -14.86
CA GLY A 120 2.35 -20.26 -16.04
C GLY A 120 0.85 -20.37 -16.04
N MET A 121 0.20 -19.99 -17.13
CA MET A 121 -1.26 -20.04 -17.24
C MET A 121 -1.70 -20.60 -18.58
N MET A 122 -2.92 -21.10 -18.62
CA MET A 122 -3.61 -21.45 -19.87
C MET A 122 -4.10 -20.17 -20.58
N PRO A 123 -4.45 -20.23 -21.89
CA PRO A 123 -5.00 -19.09 -22.63
C PRO A 123 -6.20 -18.43 -21.93
N ASP A 124 -7.12 -19.23 -21.39
CA ASP A 124 -8.30 -18.73 -20.65
C ASP A 124 -7.89 -17.87 -19.44
N GLY A 125 -6.79 -18.22 -18.75
CA GLY A 125 -6.29 -17.45 -17.62
C GLY A 125 -5.80 -16.06 -18.02
N LEU A 126 -5.18 -15.95 -19.19
CA LEU A 126 -4.78 -14.69 -19.77
C LEU A 126 -6.01 -13.86 -20.17
N GLU A 127 -6.98 -14.49 -20.83
CA GLU A 127 -8.22 -13.83 -21.26
C GLU A 127 -9.02 -13.32 -20.06
N MET A 128 -9.20 -14.09 -18.98
CA MET A 128 -9.90 -13.69 -17.77
C MET A 128 -9.33 -12.41 -17.16
N ARG A 129 -8.02 -12.20 -17.23
CA ARG A 129 -7.34 -11.02 -16.68
C ARG A 129 -7.44 -9.79 -17.58
N GLN A 130 -7.73 -9.99 -18.86
CA GLN A 130 -7.99 -8.92 -19.84
C GLN A 130 -9.44 -8.47 -19.83
N LEU A 131 -10.37 -9.29 -19.32
CA LEU A 131 -11.78 -8.92 -19.20
C LEU A 131 -11.99 -7.78 -18.20
N PRO A 132 -13.00 -6.93 -18.45
CA PRO A 132 -13.36 -5.91 -17.49
C PRO A 132 -13.72 -6.55 -16.14
N GLY A 133 -13.10 -6.07 -15.06
CA GLY A 133 -13.52 -6.39 -13.71
C GLY A 133 -14.84 -5.72 -13.33
N ALA A 134 -15.30 -5.90 -12.10
CA ALA A 134 -16.56 -5.32 -11.59
C ALA A 134 -16.67 -3.78 -11.73
N LYS A 135 -15.56 -3.08 -11.98
CA LYS A 135 -15.48 -1.62 -12.21
C LYS A 135 -15.35 -1.23 -13.69
N GLY A 136 -15.55 -2.16 -14.63
CA GLY A 136 -15.52 -1.90 -16.07
C GLY A 136 -14.13 -1.63 -16.66
N LYS A 137 -13.04 -1.83 -15.92
CA LYS A 137 -11.67 -1.72 -16.42
C LYS A 137 -11.01 -3.09 -16.46
N PRO A 138 -10.22 -3.40 -17.50
CA PRO A 138 -9.43 -4.63 -17.52
C PRO A 138 -8.43 -4.62 -16.35
N SER A 139 -8.22 -5.79 -15.76
CA SER A 139 -7.24 -5.95 -14.68
C SER A 139 -5.83 -5.79 -15.20
N VAL A 140 -5.59 -6.17 -16.48
CA VAL A 140 -4.29 -6.15 -17.14
C VAL A 140 -4.46 -5.78 -18.61
N ALA A 141 -3.53 -4.99 -19.14
CA ALA A 141 -3.49 -4.61 -20.55
C ALA A 141 -2.08 -4.78 -21.10
N LEU A 142 -1.97 -5.20 -22.37
CA LEU A 142 -0.70 -5.21 -23.06
C LEU A 142 -0.24 -3.77 -23.33
N ALA A 143 0.96 -3.44 -22.88
CA ALA A 143 1.54 -2.11 -23.06
C ALA A 143 2.47 -2.04 -24.28
N GLU A 144 3.28 -3.08 -24.50
CA GLU A 144 4.26 -3.14 -25.59
C GLU A 144 4.45 -4.60 -26.04
N GLY A 145 4.76 -4.80 -27.32
CA GLY A 145 5.01 -6.13 -27.89
C GLY A 145 3.74 -6.95 -28.13
N ARG A 146 3.77 -8.22 -27.80
CA ARG A 146 2.64 -9.15 -27.93
C ARG A 146 2.55 -10.09 -26.72
N TRP A 147 1.42 -10.76 -26.58
CA TRP A 147 1.26 -11.85 -25.61
C TRP A 147 2.11 -13.08 -26.01
N PHE A 148 2.48 -13.91 -25.02
CA PHE A 148 3.16 -15.18 -25.27
C PHE A 148 2.25 -16.14 -26.05
N GLN A 149 2.84 -17.04 -26.81
CA GLN A 149 2.12 -18.08 -27.54
C GLN A 149 2.15 -19.41 -26.76
N PRO A 150 1.02 -20.12 -26.68
CA PRO A 150 0.98 -21.44 -26.06
C PRO A 150 2.00 -22.40 -26.70
N GLY A 151 2.66 -23.21 -25.87
CA GLY A 151 3.66 -24.17 -26.31
C GLY A 151 5.03 -23.58 -26.62
N GLN A 152 5.24 -22.28 -26.48
CA GLN A 152 6.50 -21.62 -26.65
C GLN A 152 7.14 -21.19 -25.34
N ARG A 153 8.48 -21.19 -25.24
CA ARG A 153 9.21 -20.58 -24.12
C ARG A 153 9.27 -19.07 -24.30
N GLU A 154 8.10 -18.46 -24.22
CA GLU A 154 7.92 -17.03 -24.29
C GLU A 154 7.33 -16.51 -22.99
N VAL A 155 7.76 -15.32 -22.57
CA VAL A 155 7.21 -14.64 -21.41
C VAL A 155 6.83 -13.21 -21.74
N VAL A 156 5.83 -12.73 -21.01
CA VAL A 156 5.52 -11.31 -20.90
C VAL A 156 5.82 -10.87 -19.47
N VAL A 157 6.41 -9.70 -19.35
CA VAL A 157 6.79 -9.13 -18.05
C VAL A 157 5.93 -7.93 -17.74
N SER A 158 5.71 -7.66 -16.46
CA SER A 158 5.06 -6.40 -16.07
C SER A 158 5.98 -5.21 -16.34
N LYS A 159 5.41 -4.00 -16.42
CA LYS A 159 6.20 -2.76 -16.50
C LYS A 159 7.21 -2.65 -15.36
N SER A 160 6.79 -2.96 -14.14
CA SER A 160 7.67 -2.88 -12.96
C SER A 160 8.83 -3.88 -13.03
N VAL A 161 8.59 -5.10 -13.52
CA VAL A 161 9.64 -6.09 -13.71
C VAL A 161 10.62 -5.61 -14.79
N ARG A 162 10.12 -5.13 -15.94
CA ARG A 162 10.97 -4.58 -16.99
C ARG A 162 11.87 -3.44 -16.47
N ASP A 163 11.32 -2.53 -15.71
CA ASP A 163 12.04 -1.32 -15.29
C ASP A 163 13.10 -1.61 -14.22
N ARG A 164 12.93 -2.65 -13.41
CA ARG A 164 13.73 -2.93 -12.21
C ARG A 164 14.74 -4.06 -12.36
N PHE A 165 14.50 -5.02 -13.26
CA PHE A 165 15.33 -6.22 -13.37
C PHE A 165 16.12 -6.27 -14.68
N ALA A 166 17.32 -6.86 -14.62
CA ALA A 166 18.13 -7.13 -15.80
C ALA A 166 17.46 -8.21 -16.68
N GLN A 167 17.78 -8.20 -17.98
CA GLN A 167 17.27 -9.18 -18.95
C GLN A 167 15.74 -9.25 -19.05
N ALA A 168 15.03 -8.13 -18.75
CA ALA A 168 13.58 -8.05 -18.79
C ALA A 168 13.02 -7.15 -19.90
N ASN A 169 13.84 -6.71 -20.86
CA ASN A 169 13.39 -5.95 -22.02
C ASN A 169 12.88 -6.89 -23.13
N ILE A 170 12.01 -6.39 -23.99
CA ILE A 170 11.54 -7.17 -25.17
C ILE A 170 12.75 -7.57 -26.02
N GLY A 171 12.82 -8.86 -26.32
CA GLY A 171 13.93 -9.46 -27.06
C GLY A 171 15.00 -10.11 -26.20
N ASP A 172 15.05 -9.75 -24.90
CA ASP A 172 15.96 -10.40 -23.94
C ASP A 172 15.55 -11.86 -23.68
N SER A 173 16.50 -12.63 -23.15
CA SER A 173 16.27 -14.02 -22.73
C SER A 173 16.50 -14.16 -21.22
N MET A 174 15.49 -14.60 -20.53
CA MET A 174 15.54 -14.93 -19.09
C MET A 174 15.87 -16.42 -18.92
N GLN A 175 16.84 -16.74 -18.07
CA GLN A 175 17.23 -18.11 -17.76
C GLN A 175 16.56 -18.52 -16.44
N PHE A 176 15.61 -19.44 -16.49
CA PHE A 176 15.03 -20.05 -15.29
C PHE A 176 14.46 -21.44 -15.58
N GLY A 177 14.37 -22.26 -14.55
CA GLY A 177 14.08 -23.69 -14.72
C GLY A 177 15.14 -24.35 -15.57
N LYS A 178 14.72 -25.17 -16.55
CA LYS A 178 15.61 -25.86 -17.50
C LYS A 178 15.72 -25.12 -18.84
N GLY A 179 15.09 -23.95 -18.97
CA GLY A 179 14.95 -23.29 -20.28
C GLY A 179 15.39 -21.84 -20.32
N SER A 180 15.55 -21.38 -21.55
CA SER A 180 15.72 -19.96 -21.89
C SER A 180 14.39 -19.43 -22.40
N TRP A 181 13.89 -18.40 -21.75
CA TRP A 181 12.58 -17.82 -22.00
C TRP A 181 12.71 -16.44 -22.64
N LYS A 182 12.17 -16.29 -23.84
CA LYS A 182 12.24 -15.02 -24.57
C LYS A 182 11.16 -14.05 -24.08
N VAL A 183 11.57 -12.83 -23.74
CA VAL A 183 10.64 -11.75 -23.42
C VAL A 183 10.03 -11.20 -24.71
N VAL A 184 8.72 -11.33 -24.90
CA VAL A 184 8.01 -10.95 -26.13
C VAL A 184 7.04 -9.79 -25.94
N GLY A 185 6.77 -9.38 -24.72
CA GLY A 185 5.87 -8.27 -24.45
C GLY A 185 5.96 -7.75 -23.01
N VAL A 186 5.37 -6.60 -22.82
CA VAL A 186 5.27 -5.92 -21.53
C VAL A 186 3.81 -5.60 -21.26
N PHE A 187 3.32 -5.93 -20.06
CA PHE A 187 1.96 -5.62 -19.65
C PHE A 187 1.91 -4.59 -18.52
N ASP A 188 0.78 -3.89 -18.44
CA ASP A 188 0.42 -2.97 -17.38
C ASP A 188 -0.70 -3.58 -16.54
N ALA A 189 -0.47 -3.76 -15.26
CA ALA A 189 -1.45 -4.31 -14.32
C ALA A 189 -2.08 -3.23 -13.41
N GLY A 190 -1.93 -1.95 -13.75
CA GLY A 190 -2.58 -0.85 -13.06
C GLY A 190 -2.19 -0.67 -11.59
N GLY A 191 -1.03 -1.21 -11.20
CA GLY A 191 -0.53 -1.18 -9.82
C GLY A 191 -1.16 -2.25 -8.92
N SER A 192 -1.69 -3.33 -9.49
CA SER A 192 -2.12 -4.54 -8.77
C SER A 192 -0.91 -5.42 -8.40
N ALA A 193 -1.12 -6.51 -7.67
CA ALA A 193 -0.08 -7.47 -7.32
C ALA A 193 0.60 -8.10 -8.56
N TYR A 194 -0.12 -8.17 -9.67
CA TYR A 194 0.41 -8.66 -10.95
C TYR A 194 1.55 -7.81 -11.52
N GLU A 195 1.73 -6.55 -11.04
CA GLU A 195 2.89 -5.72 -11.40
C GLU A 195 4.24 -6.31 -10.97
N SER A 196 4.22 -7.38 -10.18
CA SER A 196 5.42 -8.06 -9.71
C SER A 196 5.65 -9.41 -10.40
N GLU A 197 4.87 -9.73 -11.44
CA GLU A 197 4.86 -11.04 -12.06
C GLU A 197 5.45 -11.07 -13.48
N VAL A 198 5.93 -12.25 -13.86
CA VAL A 198 6.30 -12.68 -15.21
C VAL A 198 5.33 -13.77 -15.62
N TRP A 199 4.73 -13.70 -16.80
CA TRP A 199 3.73 -14.65 -17.27
C TRP A 199 4.17 -15.42 -18.51
N GLY A 200 3.85 -16.72 -18.56
CA GLY A 200 4.16 -17.61 -19.67
C GLY A 200 3.22 -18.80 -19.78
N ASP A 201 3.52 -19.70 -20.68
CA ASP A 201 2.72 -20.92 -20.91
C ASP A 201 2.88 -21.92 -19.76
N VAL A 202 1.75 -22.43 -19.26
CA VAL A 202 1.73 -23.35 -18.11
C VAL A 202 2.39 -24.69 -18.42
N ASN A 203 2.26 -25.23 -19.64
CA ASN A 203 2.78 -26.54 -19.99
C ASN A 203 4.29 -26.53 -20.13
N GLN A 204 4.83 -25.46 -20.77
CA GLN A 204 6.27 -25.26 -20.88
C GLN A 204 6.90 -25.06 -19.49
N MET A 205 6.23 -24.28 -18.62
CA MET A 205 6.69 -24.05 -17.26
C MET A 205 6.67 -25.33 -16.44
N ALA A 206 5.58 -26.12 -16.49
CA ALA A 206 5.49 -27.41 -15.82
C ALA A 206 6.61 -28.37 -16.26
N SER A 207 6.96 -28.35 -17.55
CA SER A 207 8.08 -29.12 -18.10
C SER A 207 9.44 -28.67 -17.55
N ASP A 208 9.69 -27.38 -17.52
CA ASP A 208 10.98 -26.81 -17.12
C ASP A 208 11.25 -26.92 -15.61
N PHE A 209 10.20 -27.06 -14.80
CA PHE A 209 10.29 -27.22 -13.34
C PHE A 209 9.99 -28.63 -12.85
N ASP A 210 9.88 -29.64 -13.75
CA ASP A 210 9.52 -31.05 -13.41
C ASP A 210 8.21 -31.16 -12.62
N ARG A 211 7.22 -30.35 -12.97
CA ARG A 211 5.92 -30.28 -12.29
C ARG A 211 4.75 -30.70 -13.18
N GLN A 212 5.02 -31.60 -14.12
CA GLN A 212 4.02 -32.17 -15.02
C GLN A 212 3.00 -33.00 -14.22
N GLY A 213 1.75 -33.02 -14.69
CA GLY A 213 0.68 -33.83 -14.08
C GLY A 213 -0.10 -33.15 -12.97
N GLY A 214 0.13 -31.87 -12.69
CA GLY A 214 -0.63 -31.11 -11.69
C GLY A 214 -0.73 -29.63 -11.98
N PHE A 215 -1.42 -28.92 -11.10
CA PHE A 215 -1.49 -27.46 -11.08
C PHE A 215 -1.30 -26.95 -9.66
N ALA A 216 -0.71 -25.77 -9.49
CA ALA A 216 -0.61 -25.10 -8.21
C ALA A 216 -1.99 -24.55 -7.77
N SER A 217 -2.74 -24.02 -8.74
CA SER A 217 -4.08 -23.48 -8.56
C SER A 217 -4.89 -23.65 -9.83
N ALA A 218 -6.21 -23.43 -9.72
CA ALA A 218 -7.07 -23.21 -10.89
C ALA A 218 -7.92 -21.97 -10.71
N TYR A 219 -8.22 -21.31 -11.80
CA TYR A 219 -9.13 -20.17 -11.86
C TYR A 219 -10.36 -20.56 -12.66
N LEU A 220 -11.54 -20.28 -12.12
CA LEU A 220 -12.83 -20.47 -12.77
C LEU A 220 -13.53 -19.12 -12.86
N ARG A 221 -13.91 -18.70 -14.06
CA ARG A 221 -14.68 -17.48 -14.26
C ARG A 221 -16.15 -17.75 -14.10
N ALA A 222 -16.81 -17.10 -13.15
CA ALA A 222 -18.25 -17.19 -12.99
C ALA A 222 -18.99 -16.21 -13.91
N THR A 223 -20.25 -16.53 -14.24
CA THR A 223 -21.12 -15.66 -15.03
C THR A 223 -21.51 -14.38 -14.30
N ASP A 224 -21.71 -14.47 -13.00
CA ASP A 224 -22.19 -13.40 -12.13
C ASP A 224 -21.71 -13.63 -10.67
N PRO A 225 -21.83 -12.62 -9.78
CA PRO A 225 -21.36 -12.76 -8.41
C PRO A 225 -22.05 -13.84 -7.57
N VAL A 226 -23.33 -14.15 -7.86
CA VAL A 226 -24.08 -15.21 -7.15
C VAL A 226 -23.56 -16.57 -7.56
N SER A 227 -23.31 -16.76 -8.86
CA SER A 227 -22.68 -17.96 -9.41
C SER A 227 -21.26 -18.14 -8.88
N ALA A 228 -20.50 -17.05 -8.67
CA ALA A 228 -19.16 -17.12 -8.11
C ALA A 228 -19.16 -17.67 -6.66
N GLU A 229 -20.07 -17.17 -5.81
CA GLU A 229 -20.23 -17.70 -4.46
C GLU A 229 -20.72 -19.16 -4.46
N ALA A 230 -21.62 -19.52 -5.37
CA ALA A 230 -22.09 -20.89 -5.50
C ALA A 230 -20.97 -21.84 -5.95
N LEU A 231 -20.12 -21.44 -6.91
CA LEU A 231 -18.95 -22.19 -7.37
C LEU A 231 -17.93 -22.38 -6.23
N LYS A 232 -17.60 -21.33 -5.52
CA LYS A 232 -16.71 -21.35 -4.35
C LYS A 232 -17.17 -22.41 -3.33
N ASN A 233 -18.45 -22.39 -2.97
CA ASN A 233 -19.01 -23.32 -2.01
C ASN A 233 -19.01 -24.76 -2.55
N ARG A 234 -19.42 -24.98 -3.81
CA ARG A 234 -19.40 -26.30 -4.43
C ARG A 234 -18.02 -26.96 -4.45
N VAL A 235 -16.98 -26.19 -4.79
CA VAL A 235 -15.60 -26.69 -4.75
C VAL A 235 -15.21 -27.06 -3.34
N SER A 236 -15.55 -26.24 -2.35
CA SER A 236 -15.16 -26.44 -0.96
C SER A 236 -15.91 -27.58 -0.26
N ASP A 237 -17.17 -27.80 -0.65
CA ASP A 237 -18.05 -28.80 -0.04
C ASP A 237 -17.84 -30.22 -0.62
N ASP A 238 -17.30 -30.32 -1.86
CA ASP A 238 -17.00 -31.62 -2.46
C ASP A 238 -15.76 -32.25 -1.86
N GLN A 239 -15.95 -33.10 -0.85
CA GLN A 239 -14.87 -33.77 -0.15
C GLN A 239 -14.01 -34.70 -1.03
N ARG A 240 -14.51 -35.12 -2.20
CA ARG A 240 -13.76 -35.97 -3.14
C ARG A 240 -12.63 -35.16 -3.80
N LEU A 241 -12.82 -33.87 -4.02
CA LEU A 241 -11.85 -33.02 -4.64
C LEU A 241 -10.68 -32.68 -3.70
N LYS A 242 -10.94 -32.59 -2.39
CA LYS A 242 -9.97 -32.11 -1.38
C LYS A 242 -9.40 -30.72 -1.73
N LEU A 243 -10.23 -29.91 -2.37
CA LEU A 243 -9.92 -28.56 -2.80
C LEU A 243 -10.72 -27.55 -1.97
N GLU A 244 -10.29 -26.31 -2.02
CA GLU A 244 -10.95 -25.15 -1.41
C GLU A 244 -11.09 -24.07 -2.45
N GLY A 245 -12.32 -23.59 -2.64
CA GLY A 245 -12.61 -22.43 -3.48
C GLY A 245 -12.64 -21.16 -2.65
N MET A 246 -12.11 -20.07 -3.20
CA MET A 246 -12.27 -18.73 -2.65
C MET A 246 -12.37 -17.71 -3.78
N LEU A 247 -13.00 -16.57 -3.54
CA LEU A 247 -12.99 -15.52 -4.52
C LEU A 247 -11.57 -14.93 -4.66
N GLU A 248 -11.17 -14.59 -5.87
CA GLU A 248 -9.83 -14.08 -6.14
C GLU A 248 -9.55 -12.78 -5.35
N ASN A 249 -10.53 -11.90 -5.21
CA ASN A 249 -10.40 -10.70 -4.38
C ASN A 249 -10.27 -11.02 -2.88
N GLU A 250 -10.91 -12.09 -2.37
CA GLU A 250 -10.74 -12.55 -0.98
C GLU A 250 -9.32 -13.10 -0.75
N TYR A 251 -8.79 -13.84 -1.73
CA TYR A 251 -7.41 -14.35 -1.68
C TYR A 251 -6.41 -13.21 -1.53
N TYR A 252 -6.50 -12.19 -2.41
CA TYR A 252 -5.61 -11.03 -2.30
C TYR A 252 -5.85 -10.20 -1.03
N ALA A 253 -7.09 -10.08 -0.57
CA ALA A 253 -7.40 -9.43 0.71
C ALA A 253 -6.76 -10.17 1.91
N LYS A 254 -6.72 -11.52 1.89
CA LYS A 254 -5.98 -12.29 2.90
C LYS A 254 -4.47 -12.04 2.84
N GLN A 255 -3.92 -11.89 1.65
CA GLN A 255 -2.49 -11.57 1.44
C GLN A 255 -2.11 -10.19 2.00
N THR A 256 -3.05 -9.25 2.09
CA THR A 256 -2.84 -7.95 2.75
C THR A 256 -2.45 -8.09 4.22
N ARG A 257 -2.83 -9.19 4.88
CA ARG A 257 -2.42 -9.49 6.26
C ARG A 257 -0.90 -9.65 6.41
N SER A 258 -0.19 -10.03 5.34
CA SER A 258 1.28 -10.07 5.31
C SER A 258 1.91 -8.69 5.53
N GLY A 259 1.17 -7.60 5.26
CA GLY A 259 1.57 -6.23 5.57
C GLY A 259 1.33 -5.81 7.04
N THR A 260 0.73 -6.68 7.88
CA THR A 260 0.45 -6.36 9.29
C THR A 260 1.71 -5.99 10.08
N PRO A 261 2.87 -6.67 9.95
CA PRO A 261 4.09 -6.24 10.63
C PRO A 261 4.52 -4.82 10.26
N ILE A 262 4.41 -4.43 8.99
CA ILE A 262 4.74 -3.08 8.52
C ILE A 262 3.80 -2.05 9.16
N LYS A 263 2.50 -2.37 9.26
CA LYS A 263 1.49 -1.52 9.92
C LYS A 263 1.81 -1.34 11.41
N VAL A 264 2.15 -2.42 12.11
CA VAL A 264 2.49 -2.39 13.54
C VAL A 264 3.77 -1.59 13.78
N ILE A 265 4.84 -1.85 13.03
CA ILE A 265 6.09 -1.09 13.12
C ILE A 265 5.84 0.39 12.82
N GLY A 266 5.08 0.69 11.75
CA GLY A 266 4.72 2.06 11.40
C GLY A 266 3.95 2.78 12.50
N TRP A 267 3.03 2.09 13.17
CA TRP A 267 2.28 2.63 14.30
C TRP A 267 3.20 2.90 15.51
N VAL A 268 4.06 1.94 15.87
CA VAL A 268 5.01 2.09 16.99
C VAL A 268 5.97 3.25 16.74
N VAL A 269 6.58 3.32 15.56
CA VAL A 269 7.47 4.43 15.17
C VAL A 269 6.71 5.76 15.18
N GLY A 270 5.49 5.78 14.63
CA GLY A 270 4.64 6.97 14.64
C GLY A 270 4.34 7.49 16.04
N VAL A 271 4.04 6.60 16.98
CA VAL A 271 3.78 6.96 18.40
C VAL A 271 5.05 7.51 19.06
N ILE A 272 6.20 6.86 18.89
CA ILE A 272 7.47 7.31 19.46
C ILE A 272 7.81 8.72 18.93
N MET A 273 7.69 8.92 17.62
CA MET A 273 7.95 10.22 17.00
C MET A 273 6.94 11.29 17.43
N ALA A 274 5.67 10.93 17.62
CA ALA A 274 4.66 11.84 18.15
C ALA A 274 5.01 12.32 19.57
N ILE A 275 5.42 11.41 20.44
CA ILE A 275 5.86 11.74 21.81
C ILE A 275 7.06 12.70 21.77
N GLY A 276 8.08 12.39 21.01
CA GLY A 276 9.25 13.26 20.83
C GLY A 276 8.89 14.66 20.30
N SER A 277 7.99 14.71 19.29
CA SER A 277 7.52 15.98 18.72
C SER A 277 6.66 16.79 19.68
N ILE A 278 5.83 16.15 20.52
CA ILE A 278 5.05 16.81 21.57
C ILE A 278 5.98 17.46 22.59
N PHE A 279 7.03 16.77 23.05
CA PHE A 279 8.01 17.34 23.98
C PHE A 279 8.78 18.50 23.35
N ALA A 280 9.19 18.37 22.08
CA ALA A 280 9.88 19.46 21.37
C ALA A 280 8.99 20.70 21.22
N ALA A 281 7.71 20.50 20.81
CA ALA A 281 6.73 21.58 20.74
C ALA A 281 6.44 22.21 22.09
N MET A 282 6.32 21.39 23.13
CA MET A 282 6.12 21.86 24.52
C MET A 282 7.29 22.75 24.98
N ASN A 283 8.53 22.31 24.75
CA ASN A 283 9.73 23.06 25.14
C ASN A 283 9.79 24.42 24.44
N THR A 284 9.54 24.46 23.14
CA THR A 284 9.53 25.72 22.36
C THR A 284 8.38 26.66 22.79
N MET A 285 7.21 26.09 23.14
CA MET A 285 6.11 26.88 23.67
C MET A 285 6.37 27.42 25.07
N TYR A 286 7.06 26.66 25.96
CA TYR A 286 7.51 27.19 27.26
C TYR A 286 8.47 28.36 27.09
N ALA A 287 9.44 28.25 26.19
CA ALA A 287 10.33 29.36 25.87
C ALA A 287 9.55 30.58 25.35
N ALA A 288 8.58 30.37 24.44
CA ALA A 288 7.74 31.43 23.93
C ALA A 288 6.93 32.15 25.02
N VAL A 289 6.37 31.38 25.99
CA VAL A 289 5.64 31.90 27.15
C VAL A 289 6.57 32.70 28.05
N ALA A 290 7.78 32.18 28.35
CA ALA A 290 8.76 32.87 29.20
C ALA A 290 9.18 34.25 28.62
N TYR A 291 9.46 34.31 27.32
CA TYR A 291 9.78 35.58 26.65
C TYR A 291 8.63 36.59 26.60
N ARG A 292 7.37 36.16 26.76
CA ARG A 292 6.17 36.98 26.66
C ARG A 292 5.53 37.25 28.02
N GLY A 293 6.21 36.98 29.13
CA GLY A 293 5.67 37.14 30.47
C GLY A 293 5.08 38.53 30.72
N ARG A 294 5.79 39.62 30.32
CA ARG A 294 5.30 41.01 30.45
C ARG A 294 4.08 41.29 29.57
N GLU A 295 4.04 40.80 28.33
CA GLU A 295 2.88 40.94 27.44
C GLU A 295 1.65 40.23 28.02
N ILE A 296 1.83 39.03 28.54
CA ILE A 296 0.76 38.24 29.18
C ILE A 296 0.22 39.00 30.40
N ALA A 297 1.11 39.53 31.25
CA ALA A 297 0.74 40.33 32.40
C ALA A 297 -0.07 41.59 32.02
N THR A 298 0.39 42.31 30.97
CA THR A 298 -0.34 43.48 30.46
C THR A 298 -1.73 43.11 29.95
N LEU A 299 -1.88 42.04 29.16
CA LEU A 299 -3.20 41.56 28.72
C LEU A 299 -4.11 41.20 29.89
N ARG A 300 -3.57 40.65 30.94
CA ARG A 300 -4.33 40.33 32.18
C ARG A 300 -4.77 41.57 32.92
N VAL A 301 -3.93 42.62 32.96
CA VAL A 301 -4.27 43.92 33.60
C VAL A 301 -5.36 44.65 32.81
N ILE A 302 -5.34 44.59 31.48
CA ILE A 302 -6.35 45.18 30.59
C ILE A 302 -7.70 44.43 30.70
N GLY A 303 -7.75 43.25 31.36
CA GLY A 303 -8.99 42.53 31.63
C GLY A 303 -9.23 41.25 30.80
N PHE A 304 -8.26 40.77 30.04
CA PHE A 304 -8.40 39.45 29.40
C PHE A 304 -8.41 38.33 30.43
N SER A 305 -9.36 37.41 30.29
CA SER A 305 -9.53 36.28 31.20
C SER A 305 -8.46 35.21 31.04
N ARG A 306 -8.23 34.38 32.06
CA ARG A 306 -7.30 33.21 31.95
C ARG A 306 -7.67 32.29 30.81
N PRO A 307 -8.93 31.90 30.56
CA PRO A 307 -9.29 31.10 29.39
C PRO A 307 -8.96 31.78 28.07
N ALA A 308 -9.05 33.12 27.93
CA ALA A 308 -8.71 33.83 26.72
C ALA A 308 -7.22 33.71 26.38
N ILE A 309 -6.35 33.77 27.42
CA ILE A 309 -4.91 33.57 27.24
C ILE A 309 -4.60 32.11 26.87
N LEU A 310 -5.20 31.15 27.60
CA LEU A 310 -5.04 29.74 27.31
C LEU A 310 -5.44 29.41 25.86
N THR A 311 -6.62 29.83 25.42
CA THR A 311 -7.08 29.59 24.03
C THR A 311 -6.18 30.25 23.01
N SER A 312 -5.63 31.43 23.27
CA SER A 312 -4.68 32.11 22.35
C SER A 312 -3.40 31.29 22.16
N PHE A 313 -2.78 30.77 23.23
CA PHE A 313 -1.57 29.96 23.13
C PHE A 313 -1.83 28.58 22.52
N VAL A 314 -2.97 27.96 22.81
CA VAL A 314 -3.39 26.72 22.14
C VAL A 314 -3.62 26.95 20.65
N LEU A 315 -4.25 28.06 20.27
CA LEU A 315 -4.40 28.41 18.84
C LEU A 315 -3.03 28.66 18.15
N GLU A 316 -2.08 29.29 18.85
CA GLU A 316 -0.73 29.50 18.35
C GLU A 316 -0.02 28.16 18.09
N SER A 317 -0.13 27.17 19.01
CA SER A 317 0.44 25.84 18.83
C SER A 317 -0.26 25.05 17.71
N LEU A 318 -1.57 25.18 17.55
CA LEU A 318 -2.33 24.56 16.45
C LEU A 318 -1.94 25.17 15.08
N LEU A 319 -1.70 26.47 15.01
CA LEU A 319 -1.22 27.13 13.81
C LEU A 319 0.19 26.65 13.42
N LEU A 320 1.08 26.48 14.40
CA LEU A 320 2.40 25.89 14.18
C LEU A 320 2.32 24.47 13.69
N ALA A 321 1.43 23.66 14.29
CA ALA A 321 1.21 22.27 13.88
C ALA A 321 0.64 22.19 12.46
N LEU A 322 -0.29 23.07 12.10
CA LEU A 322 -0.85 23.15 10.76
C LEU A 322 0.23 23.55 9.73
N LEU A 323 1.05 24.54 10.04
CA LEU A 323 2.18 24.92 9.19
C LEU A 323 3.16 23.77 9.01
N GLY A 324 3.52 23.07 10.09
CA GLY A 324 4.36 21.88 10.02
C GLY A 324 3.75 20.77 9.18
N ALA A 325 2.43 20.53 9.32
CA ALA A 325 1.72 19.54 8.52
C ALA A 325 1.73 19.87 7.03
N LEU A 326 1.47 21.13 6.67
CA LEU A 326 1.49 21.59 5.27
C LEU A 326 2.88 21.44 4.65
N VAL A 327 3.94 21.83 5.39
CA VAL A 327 5.32 21.63 4.95
C VAL A 327 5.64 20.14 4.82
N GLY A 328 5.24 19.30 5.78
CA GLY A 328 5.44 17.85 5.72
C GLY A 328 4.74 17.20 4.52
N ILE A 329 3.53 17.62 4.20
CA ILE A 329 2.81 17.16 3.00
C ILE A 329 3.57 17.59 1.74
N LEU A 330 3.99 18.86 1.68
CA LEU A 330 4.72 19.41 0.52
C LEU A 330 6.03 18.65 0.27
N LEU A 331 6.76 18.32 1.32
CA LEU A 331 8.01 17.54 1.23
C LEU A 331 7.77 16.12 0.72
N MET A 332 6.60 15.54 0.98
CA MET A 332 6.27 14.19 0.53
C MET A 332 5.68 14.12 -0.89
N LEU A 333 5.14 15.23 -1.44
CA LEU A 333 4.53 15.22 -2.77
C LEU A 333 5.43 14.69 -3.89
N PRO A 334 6.75 14.99 -3.96
CA PRO A 334 7.63 14.45 -5.00
C PRO A 334 7.75 12.93 -4.98
N PHE A 335 7.51 12.29 -3.83
CA PHE A 335 7.57 10.84 -3.66
C PHE A 335 6.25 10.13 -4.00
N ASN A 336 5.19 10.89 -4.33
CA ASN A 336 3.91 10.30 -4.69
C ASN A 336 4.00 9.56 -6.03
N GLY A 337 3.67 8.27 -6.03
CA GLY A 337 3.78 7.41 -7.19
C GLY A 337 5.14 6.70 -7.34
N MET A 338 6.11 6.99 -6.47
CA MET A 338 7.40 6.28 -6.47
C MET A 338 7.17 4.81 -6.16
N GLN A 339 7.71 3.94 -7.00
CA GLN A 339 7.61 2.50 -6.82
C GLN A 339 8.58 2.03 -5.74
N THR A 340 8.11 1.15 -4.89
CA THR A 340 8.89 0.44 -3.88
C THR A 340 8.44 -1.02 -3.84
N GLY A 341 9.20 -1.88 -3.19
CA GLY A 341 8.85 -3.29 -3.05
C GLY A 341 9.03 -3.77 -1.62
N THR A 342 8.24 -4.75 -1.25
CA THR A 342 8.40 -5.49 0.02
C THR A 342 8.28 -6.97 -0.25
N SER A 343 8.98 -7.79 0.52
CA SER A 343 8.83 -9.24 0.45
C SER A 343 7.51 -9.67 1.07
N ASN A 344 6.75 -10.48 0.35
CA ASN A 344 5.57 -11.14 0.89
C ASN A 344 6.01 -12.32 1.77
N ALA A 345 5.59 -12.35 3.02
CA ALA A 345 5.97 -13.41 3.96
C ALA A 345 5.37 -14.80 3.63
N VAL A 346 4.33 -14.85 2.80
CA VAL A 346 3.65 -16.09 2.41
C VAL A 346 4.21 -16.65 1.10
N THR A 347 4.46 -15.77 0.12
CA THR A 347 4.96 -16.18 -1.21
C THR A 347 6.47 -16.04 -1.35
N PHE A 348 7.15 -15.43 -0.38
CA PHE A 348 8.59 -15.12 -0.40
C PHE A 348 9.05 -14.34 -1.63
N SER A 349 8.13 -13.78 -2.39
CA SER A 349 8.39 -12.96 -3.56
C SER A 349 8.23 -11.48 -3.25
N GLU A 350 8.88 -10.62 -4.05
CA GLU A 350 8.72 -9.18 -3.93
C GLU A 350 7.38 -8.75 -4.50
N VAL A 351 6.63 -7.99 -3.72
CA VAL A 351 5.43 -7.28 -4.17
C VAL A 351 5.79 -5.82 -4.36
N VAL A 352 5.68 -5.36 -5.59
CA VAL A 352 5.92 -3.97 -5.98
C VAL A 352 4.63 -3.16 -5.84
N PHE A 353 4.73 -1.98 -5.28
CA PHE A 353 3.61 -1.05 -5.18
C PHE A 353 4.12 0.39 -5.21
N ALA A 354 3.25 1.32 -5.54
CA ALA A 354 3.58 2.75 -5.54
C ALA A 354 3.16 3.40 -4.23
N LEU A 355 4.02 4.28 -3.68
CA LEU A 355 3.66 5.14 -2.57
C LEU A 355 2.45 6.00 -2.97
N ARG A 356 1.41 6.06 -2.13
CA ARG A 356 0.20 6.79 -2.45
C ARG A 356 -0.17 7.79 -1.37
N ILE A 357 0.00 9.06 -1.70
CA ILE A 357 -0.43 10.18 -0.87
C ILE A 357 -1.85 10.57 -1.32
N THR A 358 -2.82 9.88 -0.75
CA THR A 358 -4.24 10.16 -1.02
C THR A 358 -4.74 11.33 -0.17
N PRO A 359 -5.85 11.99 -0.53
CA PRO A 359 -6.50 12.99 0.33
C PRO A 359 -6.79 12.46 1.75
N VAL A 360 -7.09 11.17 1.87
CA VAL A 360 -7.31 10.51 3.17
C VAL A 360 -6.00 10.43 3.98
N VAL A 361 -4.88 10.12 3.36
CA VAL A 361 -3.56 10.13 4.04
C VAL A 361 -3.22 11.55 4.47
N ALA A 362 -3.40 12.54 3.60
CA ALA A 362 -3.14 13.94 3.92
C ALA A 362 -4.01 14.44 5.08
N SER A 363 -5.32 14.15 5.06
CA SER A 363 -6.22 14.54 6.16
C SER A 363 -5.86 13.88 7.50
N ARG A 364 -5.51 12.59 7.49
CA ARG A 364 -5.03 11.89 8.72
C ARG A 364 -3.74 12.51 9.25
N ALA A 365 -2.82 12.89 8.38
CA ALA A 365 -1.58 13.56 8.77
C ALA A 365 -1.82 14.95 9.38
N ILE A 366 -2.76 15.72 8.85
CA ILE A 366 -3.17 17.01 9.43
C ILE A 366 -3.80 16.80 10.82
N ILE A 367 -4.73 15.86 10.95
CA ILE A 367 -5.35 15.52 12.24
C ILE A 367 -4.28 15.11 13.26
N PHE A 368 -3.35 14.26 12.86
CA PHE A 368 -2.23 13.80 13.69
C PHE A 368 -1.38 14.99 14.17
N ALA A 369 -1.02 15.90 13.27
CA ALA A 369 -0.28 17.12 13.62
C ALA A 369 -1.05 18.02 14.58
N LEU A 370 -2.35 18.22 14.35
CA LEU A 370 -3.20 19.03 15.22
C LEU A 370 -3.32 18.43 16.63
N ILE A 371 -3.41 17.10 16.74
CA ILE A 371 -3.39 16.42 18.05
C ILE A 371 -2.05 16.67 18.76
N MET A 372 -0.91 16.53 18.06
CA MET A 372 0.40 16.81 18.64
C MET A 372 0.53 18.27 19.07
N GLY A 373 0.08 19.21 18.22
CA GLY A 373 0.10 20.65 18.53
C GLY A 373 -0.79 21.01 19.73
N PHE A 374 -1.96 20.42 19.81
CA PHE A 374 -2.87 20.62 20.93
C PHE A 374 -2.26 20.11 22.25
N VAL A 375 -1.80 18.86 22.27
CA VAL A 375 -1.22 18.24 23.47
C VAL A 375 0.07 18.96 23.89
N GLY A 376 0.98 19.25 22.93
CA GLY A 376 2.23 19.97 23.19
C GLY A 376 2.04 21.41 23.60
N GLY A 377 0.98 22.07 23.12
CA GLY A 377 0.66 23.47 23.50
C GLY A 377 -0.11 23.63 24.79
N LEU A 378 -0.85 22.59 25.25
CA LEU A 378 -1.80 22.71 26.35
C LEU A 378 -1.12 23.04 27.70
N ALA A 379 -0.06 22.34 28.06
CA ALA A 379 0.66 22.55 29.33
C ALA A 379 1.33 23.94 29.39
N PRO A 380 2.09 24.40 28.38
CA PRO A 380 2.62 25.76 28.34
C PRO A 380 1.52 26.85 28.38
N ALA A 381 0.43 26.64 27.63
CA ALA A 381 -0.70 27.56 27.62
C ALA A 381 -1.38 27.69 28.98
N TRP A 382 -1.52 26.56 29.67
CA TRP A 382 -2.05 26.53 31.05
C TRP A 382 -1.11 27.29 31.99
N HIS A 383 0.18 27.10 31.88
CA HIS A 383 1.19 27.81 32.68
C HIS A 383 1.10 29.33 32.44
N ALA A 384 1.04 29.76 31.15
CA ALA A 384 0.87 31.14 30.76
C ALA A 384 -0.37 31.80 31.36
N ALA A 385 -1.51 31.10 31.35
CA ALA A 385 -2.78 31.61 31.89
C ALA A 385 -2.77 31.79 33.44
N ARG A 386 -1.87 31.09 34.14
CA ARG A 386 -1.75 31.10 35.61
C ARG A 386 -0.58 31.93 36.13
N GLN A 387 0.22 32.58 35.26
CA GLN A 387 1.33 33.42 35.70
C GLN A 387 0.89 34.53 36.66
N ASN A 388 1.76 34.78 37.65
CA ASN A 388 1.53 35.85 38.63
C ASN A 388 1.83 37.21 37.98
N ILE A 389 0.83 38.08 37.89
CA ILE A 389 0.91 39.36 37.20
C ILE A 389 1.98 40.27 37.83
N LEU A 390 2.05 40.34 39.18
CA LEU A 390 3.01 41.18 39.90
C LEU A 390 4.46 40.73 39.64
N ALA A 391 4.70 39.42 39.69
CA ALA A 391 6.05 38.88 39.43
C ALA A 391 6.51 39.11 37.96
N ALA A 392 5.60 38.95 37.00
CA ALA A 392 5.87 39.13 35.59
C ALA A 392 6.13 40.60 35.15
N LEU A 393 5.61 41.57 35.92
CA LEU A 393 5.83 43.01 35.69
C LEU A 393 7.12 43.52 36.36
N ARG A 394 7.63 42.87 37.38
CA ARG A 394 8.85 43.23 38.13
C ARG A 394 10.15 42.68 37.51
N GLY A 395 10.12 41.58 36.79
CA GLY A 395 11.22 41.00 36.06
C GLY A 395 11.23 41.44 34.60
#